data_f7f6527218f4466663baf599cb43e6d4
#
_entry.id   f7f6527218f4466663baf599cb43e6d4
#
_cell.length_a   1.000
_cell.length_b   1.000
_cell.length_c   1.000
_cell.angle_alpha   90.00
_cell.angle_beta   90.00
_cell.angle_gamma   90.00
#
_symmetry.space_group_name_H-M   'P 1'
#
loop_
_entity.id
_entity.type
_entity.pdbx_description
1 polymer ?
#
loop_
_entity_poly.entity_id
_entity_poly.type
_entity_poly.pdbx_seq_one_letter_code
_entity_poly.pdbx_strand_id
1 'polypeptide(L)'
;MRAIVPSIGSRFRSRLVNFSVALVATIVSYFLIEALFFRVILPVADPSVRPQLPETPGVLAQSSKAHFVPRDYVAILGDSFAEGLGDALLAAGNNEARAFHAAHVIHDLTGRDVVSFGRGGAGSAEGLVRQPAHILAGSRCLMFPTIEDPDRIFAYFYEGNDIQDNLAFGRKVAQAFGHSDREAIDAYLSDVYGSFAAWRCHLHLFDVAARMARFFYEYYVAGVDPFGYQYTPGGNRLLVGEDTIDAPAPLDGPAVEVSDADIAAGMMVFDRSLAWLRARFPNVPITVVYIPTILSIYHLTGPAYRYAIQPRDEGKSDWATVAQITRNSDLLCNLVRSASSRHQAGFFDTRPGLREAAAMRLLHGPIDWEHFNEQGYRALGGLLADRMDHARVDPCG
;
A
#
# COMPACT_ATOMS: atom_id res chain seq x y z
N MET A 1 -66.30 -3.47 -41.00
CA MET A 1 -64.88 -3.28 -40.60
C MET A 1 -64.66 -3.84 -39.20
N ARG A 2 -63.97 -4.97 -39.02
CA ARG A 2 -63.59 -5.51 -37.71
C ARG A 2 -62.30 -4.89 -37.34
N ALA A 3 -62.31 -4.05 -36.34
CA ALA A 3 -61.06 -3.52 -35.71
C ALA A 3 -60.30 -4.67 -35.03
N ILE A 4 -59.12 -5.01 -35.56
CA ILE A 4 -58.21 -5.98 -34.93
C ILE A 4 -57.60 -5.29 -33.72
N VAL A 5 -58.15 -5.52 -32.54
CA VAL A 5 -57.55 -5.09 -31.28
C VAL A 5 -56.35 -6.01 -31.00
N PRO A 6 -55.11 -5.51 -30.99
CA PRO A 6 -53.96 -6.35 -30.70
C PRO A 6 -54.13 -6.90 -29.27
N SER A 7 -53.96 -8.22 -29.13
CA SER A 7 -54.11 -8.91 -27.86
C SER A 7 -53.09 -8.36 -26.85
N ILE A 8 -53.46 -8.20 -25.58
CA ILE A 8 -52.61 -7.71 -24.50
C ILE A 8 -51.26 -8.49 -24.44
N GLY A 9 -51.27 -9.79 -24.79
CA GLY A 9 -50.09 -10.63 -24.84
C GLY A 9 -49.08 -10.23 -25.93
N SER A 10 -49.52 -9.70 -27.09
CA SER A 10 -48.57 -9.27 -28.14
C SER A 10 -47.83 -7.99 -27.78
N ARG A 11 -48.46 -7.07 -27.10
CA ARG A 11 -47.83 -5.84 -26.61
C ARG A 11 -46.85 -6.10 -25.46
N PHE A 12 -47.17 -7.03 -24.58
CA PHE A 12 -46.26 -7.44 -23.50
C PHE A 12 -45.03 -8.13 -24.05
N ARG A 13 -45.18 -9.06 -24.98
CA ARG A 13 -44.08 -9.77 -25.64
C ARG A 13 -43.13 -8.81 -26.39
N SER A 14 -43.67 -7.84 -27.13
CA SER A 14 -42.84 -6.85 -27.84
C SER A 14 -42.09 -5.93 -26.87
N ARG A 15 -42.71 -5.53 -25.77
CA ARG A 15 -42.00 -4.73 -24.71
C ARG A 15 -40.86 -5.53 -24.05
N LEU A 16 -41.09 -6.81 -23.78
CA LEU A 16 -40.06 -7.68 -23.21
C LEU A 16 -38.87 -7.85 -24.16
N VAL A 17 -39.15 -8.09 -25.47
CA VAL A 17 -38.12 -8.20 -26.51
C VAL A 17 -37.31 -6.87 -26.60
N ASN A 18 -38.01 -5.74 -26.68
CA ASN A 18 -37.34 -4.44 -26.77
C ASN A 18 -36.49 -4.14 -25.52
N PHE A 19 -36.98 -4.47 -24.32
CA PHE A 19 -36.22 -4.36 -23.09
C PHE A 19 -34.98 -5.27 -23.11
N SER A 20 -35.11 -6.52 -23.52
CA SER A 20 -33.99 -7.45 -23.63
C SER A 20 -32.94 -6.97 -24.64
N VAL A 21 -33.37 -6.46 -25.79
CA VAL A 21 -32.44 -5.90 -26.79
C VAL A 21 -31.76 -4.66 -26.26
N ALA A 22 -32.48 -3.76 -25.61
CA ALA A 22 -31.87 -2.56 -24.98
C ALA A 22 -30.86 -2.93 -23.89
N LEU A 23 -31.22 -3.91 -23.04
CA LEU A 23 -30.30 -4.39 -21.98
C LEU A 23 -29.02 -4.99 -22.57
N VAL A 24 -29.14 -5.87 -23.56
CA VAL A 24 -27.96 -6.47 -24.23
C VAL A 24 -27.14 -5.40 -24.92
N ALA A 25 -27.75 -4.45 -25.62
CA ALA A 25 -27.02 -3.35 -26.25
C ALA A 25 -26.28 -2.47 -25.22
N THR A 26 -26.89 -2.19 -24.08
CA THR A 26 -26.27 -1.45 -23.00
C THR A 26 -25.06 -2.19 -22.43
N ILE A 27 -25.19 -3.50 -22.16
CA ILE A 27 -24.10 -4.34 -21.67
C ILE A 27 -22.94 -4.38 -22.69
N VAL A 28 -23.21 -4.62 -23.94
CA VAL A 28 -22.20 -4.65 -24.99
C VAL A 28 -21.50 -3.29 -25.13
N SER A 29 -22.29 -2.21 -25.15
CA SER A 29 -21.72 -0.86 -25.21
C SER A 29 -20.83 -0.54 -24.02
N TYR A 30 -21.23 -0.94 -22.81
CA TYR A 30 -20.40 -0.78 -21.61
C TYR A 30 -19.04 -1.46 -21.78
N PHE A 31 -19.00 -2.73 -22.16
CA PHE A 31 -17.74 -3.46 -22.33
C PHE A 31 -16.88 -2.91 -23.48
N LEU A 32 -17.49 -2.41 -24.56
CA LEU A 32 -16.75 -1.75 -25.63
C LEU A 32 -16.10 -0.44 -25.16
N ILE A 33 -16.82 0.36 -24.36
CA ILE A 33 -16.28 1.60 -23.79
C ILE A 33 -15.18 1.29 -22.78
N GLU A 34 -15.37 0.26 -21.96
CA GLU A 34 -14.35 -0.19 -21.00
C GLU A 34 -13.06 -0.65 -21.72
N ALA A 35 -13.20 -1.47 -22.74
CA ALA A 35 -12.06 -1.91 -23.56
C ALA A 35 -11.36 -0.72 -24.24
N LEU A 36 -12.11 0.22 -24.80
CA LEU A 36 -11.56 1.44 -25.40
C LEU A 36 -10.82 2.28 -24.36
N PHE A 37 -11.41 2.49 -23.20
CA PHE A 37 -10.78 3.29 -22.13
C PHE A 37 -9.47 2.67 -21.67
N PHE A 38 -9.46 1.40 -21.27
CA PHE A 38 -8.26 0.78 -20.68
C PHE A 38 -7.21 0.35 -21.69
N ARG A 39 -7.56 0.12 -22.96
CA ARG A 39 -6.58 -0.32 -23.99
C ARG A 39 -6.11 0.78 -24.91
N VAL A 40 -6.84 1.89 -25.01
CA VAL A 40 -6.53 2.98 -25.97
C VAL A 40 -6.33 4.31 -25.24
N ILE A 41 -7.26 4.68 -24.33
CA ILE A 41 -7.23 6.01 -23.71
C ILE A 41 -6.21 6.04 -22.57
N LEU A 42 -6.30 5.13 -21.60
CA LEU A 42 -5.42 5.11 -20.44
C LEU A 42 -3.92 4.98 -20.77
N PRO A 43 -3.48 4.21 -21.79
CA PRO A 43 -2.07 4.15 -22.19
C PRO A 43 -1.45 5.47 -22.62
N VAL A 44 -2.26 6.43 -23.07
CA VAL A 44 -1.83 7.75 -23.53
C VAL A 44 -2.26 8.88 -22.60
N ALA A 45 -2.96 8.54 -21.50
CA ALA A 45 -3.39 9.51 -20.51
C ALA A 45 -2.19 10.03 -19.71
N ASP A 46 -2.30 11.27 -19.25
CA ASP A 46 -1.29 11.86 -18.36
C ASP A 46 -1.22 11.03 -17.04
N PRO A 47 -0.02 10.70 -16.56
CA PRO A 47 0.14 9.98 -15.29
C PRO A 47 -0.54 10.64 -14.09
N SER A 48 -0.84 11.95 -14.14
CA SER A 48 -1.56 12.68 -13.09
C SER A 48 -3.00 12.17 -12.84
N VAL A 49 -3.55 11.37 -13.75
CA VAL A 49 -4.86 10.72 -13.55
C VAL A 49 -4.81 9.54 -12.57
N ARG A 50 -3.61 9.01 -12.29
CA ARG A 50 -3.43 7.81 -11.46
C ARG A 50 -4.06 7.89 -10.07
N PRO A 51 -3.91 8.99 -9.30
CA PRO A 51 -4.53 9.08 -7.98
C PRO A 51 -6.06 8.95 -7.98
N GLN A 52 -6.68 9.19 -9.14
CA GLN A 52 -8.12 9.10 -9.34
C GLN A 52 -8.57 7.68 -9.76
N LEU A 53 -7.64 6.76 -10.01
CA LEU A 53 -7.94 5.41 -10.44
C LEU A 53 -8.07 4.46 -9.23
N PRO A 54 -8.98 3.48 -9.27
CA PRO A 54 -8.98 2.35 -8.34
C PRO A 54 -7.67 1.54 -8.44
N GLU A 55 -7.43 0.66 -7.48
CA GLU A 55 -6.17 -0.06 -7.33
C GLU A 55 -5.72 -0.80 -8.61
N THR A 56 -6.59 -1.59 -9.25
CA THR A 56 -6.21 -2.36 -10.45
C THR A 56 -5.90 -1.48 -11.66
N PRO A 57 -6.74 -0.51 -12.07
CA PRO A 57 -6.38 0.47 -13.09
C PRO A 57 -5.18 1.34 -12.70
N GLY A 58 -5.04 1.68 -11.42
CA GLY A 58 -3.94 2.47 -10.91
C GLY A 58 -2.56 1.85 -11.21
N VAL A 59 -2.44 0.53 -11.14
CA VAL A 59 -1.21 -0.20 -11.50
C VAL A 59 -0.84 0.00 -12.98
N LEU A 60 -1.82 0.00 -13.89
CA LEU A 60 -1.55 0.26 -15.30
C LEU A 60 -1.10 1.69 -15.59
N ALA A 61 -1.55 2.64 -14.79
CA ALA A 61 -1.19 4.06 -14.95
C ALA A 61 0.16 4.43 -14.32
N GLN A 62 0.85 3.50 -13.64
CA GLN A 62 2.20 3.76 -13.13
C GLN A 62 3.18 3.88 -14.27
N SER A 63 4.13 4.83 -14.15
CA SER A 63 5.12 5.13 -15.20
C SER A 63 6.50 4.55 -14.92
N SER A 64 6.69 3.83 -13.81
CA SER A 64 7.94 3.11 -13.46
C SER A 64 8.09 1.77 -14.21
N LYS A 65 7.73 1.74 -15.47
CA LYS A 65 7.74 0.57 -16.34
C LYS A 65 7.84 0.96 -17.81
N ALA A 66 8.48 0.12 -18.62
CA ALA A 66 8.70 0.37 -20.05
C ALA A 66 7.43 0.15 -20.89
N HIS A 67 6.51 -0.70 -20.45
CA HIS A 67 5.29 -1.03 -21.17
C HIS A 67 4.05 -0.68 -20.36
N PHE A 68 2.93 -0.42 -21.05
CA PHE A 68 1.66 -0.12 -20.39
C PHE A 68 1.23 -1.24 -19.41
N VAL A 69 1.29 -2.48 -19.84
CA VAL A 69 1.14 -3.66 -18.96
C VAL A 69 2.54 -4.08 -18.50
N PRO A 70 2.80 -4.13 -17.19
CA PRO A 70 4.12 -4.50 -16.69
C PRO A 70 4.48 -5.95 -17.07
N ARG A 71 5.75 -6.19 -17.38
CA ARG A 71 6.28 -7.50 -17.74
C ARG A 71 7.54 -7.76 -16.95
N ASP A 72 7.73 -9.02 -16.52
CA ASP A 72 8.94 -9.44 -15.78
C ASP A 72 9.28 -8.42 -14.67
N TYR A 73 8.26 -8.03 -13.91
CA TYR A 73 8.30 -6.85 -13.05
C TYR A 73 8.51 -7.19 -11.57
N VAL A 74 8.98 -6.21 -10.84
CA VAL A 74 9.06 -6.23 -9.39
C VAL A 74 7.79 -5.62 -8.82
N ALA A 75 7.11 -6.33 -7.91
CA ALA A 75 6.01 -5.78 -7.15
C ALA A 75 6.49 -5.27 -5.79
N ILE A 76 6.12 -4.04 -5.43
CA ILE A 76 6.26 -3.50 -4.08
C ILE A 76 4.90 -3.62 -3.39
N LEU A 77 4.84 -4.38 -2.29
CA LEU A 77 3.65 -4.62 -1.50
C LEU A 77 3.80 -3.97 -0.13
N GLY A 78 2.72 -3.48 0.44
CA GLY A 78 2.72 -2.91 1.79
C GLY A 78 1.73 -1.77 1.96
N ASP A 79 2.06 -0.89 2.87
CA ASP A 79 1.29 0.23 3.37
C ASP A 79 1.50 1.54 2.58
N SER A 80 1.39 2.65 3.29
CA SER A 80 1.61 4.01 2.78
C SER A 80 3.03 4.25 2.25
N PHE A 81 4.06 3.59 2.81
CA PHE A 81 5.43 3.69 2.30
C PHE A 81 5.57 2.99 0.94
N ALA A 82 4.89 1.87 0.75
CA ALA A 82 4.82 1.20 -0.55
C ALA A 82 4.03 2.01 -1.58
N GLU A 83 2.97 2.72 -1.15
CA GLU A 83 2.22 3.68 -1.98
C GLU A 83 3.05 4.93 -2.32
N GLY A 84 4.00 5.31 -1.46
CA GLY A 84 4.85 6.49 -1.63
C GLY A 84 4.24 7.77 -1.07
N LEU A 85 3.41 7.67 0.00
CA LEU A 85 2.87 8.86 0.67
C LEU A 85 4.00 9.72 1.26
N GLY A 86 3.74 11.00 1.42
CA GLY A 86 4.66 11.97 2.00
C GLY A 86 4.66 13.32 1.27
N ASP A 87 5.49 14.24 1.72
CA ASP A 87 5.58 15.63 1.23
C ASP A 87 5.68 15.73 -0.29
N ALA A 88 6.51 14.90 -0.89
CA ALA A 88 6.76 14.99 -2.33
C ALA A 88 5.52 14.55 -3.14
N LEU A 89 4.76 13.58 -2.64
CA LEU A 89 3.50 13.18 -3.25
C LEU A 89 2.43 14.26 -3.07
N LEU A 90 2.35 14.87 -1.90
CA LEU A 90 1.45 15.99 -1.61
C LEU A 90 1.74 17.19 -2.52
N ALA A 91 3.00 17.60 -2.61
CA ALA A 91 3.45 18.70 -3.47
C ALA A 91 3.21 18.41 -4.96
N ALA A 92 3.20 17.14 -5.36
CA ALA A 92 2.91 16.71 -6.71
C ALA A 92 1.41 16.55 -7.01
N GLY A 93 0.52 16.91 -6.08
CA GLY A 93 -0.93 16.70 -6.21
C GLY A 93 -1.30 15.21 -6.28
N ASN A 94 -0.67 14.39 -5.44
CA ASN A 94 -0.82 12.93 -5.41
C ASN A 94 -0.41 12.23 -6.72
N ASN A 95 0.49 12.83 -7.49
CA ASN A 95 1.01 12.22 -8.70
C ASN A 95 2.19 11.30 -8.41
N GLU A 96 1.91 10.05 -8.14
CA GLU A 96 2.88 8.98 -7.87
C GLU A 96 3.79 8.61 -9.06
N ALA A 97 3.56 9.20 -10.23
CA ALA A 97 4.41 9.03 -11.42
C ALA A 97 5.67 9.89 -11.38
N ARG A 98 6.11 10.33 -10.21
CA ARG A 98 7.29 11.20 -10.06
C ARG A 98 8.57 10.38 -9.92
N ALA A 99 9.63 10.89 -10.48
CA ALA A 99 10.97 10.29 -10.50
C ALA A 99 11.59 10.05 -9.10
N PHE A 100 11.00 10.59 -8.03
CA PHE A 100 11.44 10.35 -6.65
C PHE A 100 10.83 9.11 -6.02
N HIS A 101 9.66 8.65 -6.47
CA HIS A 101 9.02 7.46 -5.92
C HIS A 101 9.97 6.25 -5.98
N ALA A 102 10.04 5.43 -4.91
CA ALA A 102 10.99 4.33 -4.85
C ALA A 102 10.92 3.40 -6.07
N ALA A 103 9.71 3.13 -6.59
CA ALA A 103 9.53 2.32 -7.79
C ALA A 103 10.21 2.95 -9.03
N HIS A 104 10.13 4.28 -9.19
CA HIS A 104 10.83 4.98 -10.29
C HIS A 104 12.34 4.95 -10.12
N VAL A 105 12.83 5.20 -8.91
CA VAL A 105 14.27 5.16 -8.64
C VAL A 105 14.84 3.79 -8.96
N ILE A 106 14.14 2.71 -8.56
CA ILE A 106 14.57 1.34 -8.89
C ILE A 106 14.51 1.11 -10.42
N HIS A 107 13.43 1.55 -11.07
CA HIS A 107 13.28 1.42 -12.53
C HIS A 107 14.41 2.13 -13.26
N ASP A 108 14.70 3.38 -12.91
CA ASP A 108 15.73 4.19 -13.54
C ASP A 108 17.13 3.61 -13.35
N LEU A 109 17.42 3.03 -12.18
CA LEU A 109 18.74 2.44 -11.88
C LEU A 109 18.94 1.04 -12.48
N THR A 110 17.86 0.27 -12.65
CA THR A 110 17.95 -1.15 -13.02
C THR A 110 17.41 -1.46 -14.42
N GLY A 111 16.60 -0.57 -14.99
CA GLY A 111 15.87 -0.80 -16.24
C GLY A 111 14.71 -1.80 -16.13
N ARG A 112 14.44 -2.33 -14.93
CA ARG A 112 13.32 -3.28 -14.70
C ARG A 112 12.01 -2.55 -14.49
N ASP A 113 10.92 -3.16 -14.92
CA ASP A 113 9.58 -2.69 -14.56
C ASP A 113 9.38 -2.88 -13.04
N VAL A 114 8.95 -1.81 -12.36
CA VAL A 114 8.66 -1.82 -10.92
C VAL A 114 7.29 -1.25 -10.68
N VAL A 115 6.44 -1.99 -10.00
CA VAL A 115 5.04 -1.60 -9.79
C VAL A 115 4.69 -1.67 -8.32
N SER A 116 4.17 -0.57 -7.79
CA SER A 116 3.65 -0.54 -6.43
C SER A 116 2.20 -1.02 -6.39
N PHE A 117 1.92 -1.93 -5.45
CA PHE A 117 0.59 -2.35 -5.01
C PHE A 117 0.27 -1.78 -3.62
N GLY A 118 1.08 -0.83 -3.14
CA GLY A 118 0.93 -0.22 -1.83
C GLY A 118 -0.39 0.49 -1.65
N ARG A 119 -0.83 0.59 -0.41
CA ARG A 119 -2.06 1.27 -0.01
C ARG A 119 -1.92 1.89 1.36
N GLY A 120 -2.19 3.19 1.47
CA GLY A 120 -2.20 3.90 2.75
C GLY A 120 -3.16 3.28 3.78
N GLY A 121 -2.71 3.17 5.01
CA GLY A 121 -3.45 2.57 6.11
C GLY A 121 -3.65 1.06 6.01
N ALA A 122 -2.86 0.36 5.21
CA ALA A 122 -2.91 -1.08 5.07
C ALA A 122 -1.89 -1.72 6.01
N GLY A 123 -2.33 -2.51 6.99
CA GLY A 123 -1.44 -3.43 7.69
C GLY A 123 -1.08 -4.65 6.82
N SER A 124 -0.30 -5.57 7.38
CA SER A 124 0.26 -6.71 6.63
C SER A 124 -0.79 -7.58 5.94
N ALA A 125 -1.94 -7.85 6.57
CA ALA A 125 -3.00 -8.66 5.95
C ALA A 125 -3.62 -7.96 4.73
N GLU A 126 -3.78 -6.67 4.76
CA GLU A 126 -4.32 -5.90 3.63
C GLU A 126 -3.26 -5.66 2.56
N GLY A 127 -2.05 -5.20 2.93
CA GLY A 127 -0.98 -4.86 2.00
C GLY A 127 -0.35 -6.08 1.32
N LEU A 128 -0.13 -7.18 2.04
CA LEU A 128 0.56 -8.35 1.50
C LEU A 128 -0.38 -9.42 0.94
N VAL A 129 -1.66 -9.44 1.36
CA VAL A 129 -2.61 -10.48 0.95
C VAL A 129 -3.71 -9.90 0.08
N ARG A 130 -4.52 -8.98 0.65
CA ARG A 130 -5.70 -8.46 -0.06
C ARG A 130 -5.33 -7.68 -1.30
N GLN A 131 -4.35 -6.79 -1.24
CA GLN A 131 -3.99 -5.94 -2.39
C GLN A 131 -3.50 -6.76 -3.59
N PRO A 132 -2.47 -7.63 -3.49
CA PRO A 132 -2.05 -8.40 -4.64
C PRO A 132 -3.14 -9.36 -5.14
N ALA A 133 -3.92 -9.99 -4.24
CA ALA A 133 -5.04 -10.84 -4.64
C ALA A 133 -6.08 -10.06 -5.45
N HIS A 134 -6.46 -8.87 -4.99
CA HIS A 134 -7.48 -8.03 -5.62
C HIS A 134 -7.01 -7.48 -6.98
N ILE A 135 -5.80 -6.92 -7.05
CA ILE A 135 -5.24 -6.33 -8.27
C ILE A 135 -5.08 -7.39 -9.36
N LEU A 136 -4.45 -8.52 -9.03
CA LEU A 136 -4.20 -9.58 -10.00
C LEU A 136 -5.48 -10.28 -10.46
N ALA A 137 -6.45 -10.50 -9.55
CA ALA A 137 -7.75 -11.04 -9.94
C ALA A 137 -8.56 -10.05 -10.78
N GLY A 138 -8.59 -8.77 -10.38
CA GLY A 138 -9.27 -7.71 -11.12
C GLY A 138 -8.72 -7.55 -12.54
N SER A 139 -7.43 -7.77 -12.75
CA SER A 139 -6.80 -7.69 -14.07
C SER A 139 -7.18 -8.85 -15.02
N ARG A 140 -7.72 -9.95 -14.49
CA ARG A 140 -8.15 -11.11 -15.30
C ARG A 140 -9.56 -10.98 -15.88
N CYS A 141 -10.18 -9.84 -15.71
CA CYS A 141 -11.51 -9.58 -16.25
C CYS A 141 -11.53 -9.36 -17.76
N LEU A 142 -12.65 -9.74 -18.40
CA LEU A 142 -12.82 -10.01 -19.84
C LEU A 142 -12.26 -8.91 -20.79
N MET A 143 -12.34 -7.64 -20.43
CA MET A 143 -11.92 -6.52 -21.29
C MET A 143 -10.70 -5.77 -20.74
N PHE A 144 -10.26 -6.11 -19.53
CA PHE A 144 -9.13 -5.45 -18.89
C PHE A 144 -7.80 -6.08 -19.36
N PRO A 145 -6.70 -5.32 -19.44
CA PRO A 145 -5.39 -5.89 -19.71
C PRO A 145 -4.93 -6.77 -18.53
N THR A 146 -4.62 -8.03 -18.82
CA THR A 146 -4.16 -8.98 -17.78
C THR A 146 -2.76 -8.59 -17.29
N ILE A 147 -2.62 -8.46 -15.98
CA ILE A 147 -1.35 -8.30 -15.29
C ILE A 147 -0.90 -9.69 -14.85
N GLU A 148 0.27 -10.11 -15.27
CA GLU A 148 0.88 -11.38 -14.88
C GLU A 148 1.38 -11.35 -13.44
N ASP A 149 1.74 -12.50 -12.87
CA ASP A 149 2.36 -12.57 -11.56
C ASP A 149 3.77 -11.92 -11.62
N PRO A 150 4.23 -11.25 -10.56
CA PRO A 150 5.53 -10.59 -10.56
C PRO A 150 6.68 -11.57 -10.55
N ASP A 151 7.84 -11.16 -11.09
CA ASP A 151 9.09 -11.91 -11.01
C ASP A 151 9.76 -11.84 -9.64
N ARG A 152 9.52 -10.78 -8.91
CA ARG A 152 10.08 -10.51 -7.59
C ARG A 152 9.10 -9.68 -6.76
N ILE A 153 9.14 -9.86 -5.44
CA ILE A 153 8.31 -9.13 -4.50
C ILE A 153 9.20 -8.48 -3.43
N PHE A 154 9.03 -7.17 -3.23
CA PHE A 154 9.44 -6.46 -2.04
C PHE A 154 8.20 -6.27 -1.14
N ALA A 155 8.19 -6.94 0.01
CA ALA A 155 7.11 -6.88 0.99
C ALA A 155 7.55 -5.96 2.13
N TYR A 156 6.97 -4.75 2.21
CA TYR A 156 7.31 -3.77 3.24
C TYR A 156 6.66 -4.13 4.58
N PHE A 157 7.40 -3.89 5.63
CA PHE A 157 6.93 -3.89 7.01
C PHE A 157 7.42 -2.59 7.66
N TYR A 158 6.51 -1.73 8.06
CA TYR A 158 6.81 -0.48 8.73
C TYR A 158 6.71 -0.64 10.25
N GLU A 159 7.75 -0.28 10.97
CA GLU A 159 7.81 -0.47 12.43
C GLU A 159 6.90 0.49 13.22
N GLY A 160 6.34 1.52 12.55
CA GLY A 160 5.57 2.57 13.20
C GLY A 160 4.11 2.21 13.47
N ASN A 161 3.43 1.53 12.55
CA ASN A 161 2.00 1.22 12.68
C ASN A 161 1.59 -0.21 12.30
N ASP A 162 2.44 -0.99 11.60
CA ASP A 162 2.04 -2.33 11.14
C ASP A 162 1.61 -3.26 12.28
N ILE A 163 2.21 -3.11 13.46
CA ILE A 163 1.80 -3.90 14.64
C ILE A 163 0.36 -3.53 15.05
N GLN A 164 0.04 -2.25 15.14
CA GLN A 164 -1.29 -1.76 15.56
C GLN A 164 -2.35 -2.09 14.51
N ASP A 165 -2.04 -1.95 13.22
CA ASP A 165 -2.92 -2.31 12.12
C ASP A 165 -3.19 -3.82 12.09
N ASN A 166 -2.16 -4.63 12.33
CA ASN A 166 -2.29 -6.08 12.46
C ASN A 166 -3.14 -6.47 13.69
N LEU A 167 -3.01 -5.76 14.81
CA LEU A 167 -3.89 -5.95 15.97
C LEU A 167 -5.35 -5.59 15.64
N ALA A 168 -5.56 -4.50 14.88
CA ALA A 168 -6.89 -4.13 14.43
C ALA A 168 -7.48 -5.22 13.50
N PHE A 169 -6.67 -5.79 12.63
CA PHE A 169 -7.06 -6.94 11.81
C PHE A 169 -7.39 -8.17 12.67
N GLY A 170 -6.55 -8.51 13.67
CA GLY A 170 -6.83 -9.60 14.62
C GLY A 170 -8.16 -9.44 15.34
N ARG A 171 -8.53 -8.20 15.72
CA ARG A 171 -9.86 -7.91 16.29
C ARG A 171 -11.00 -8.19 15.29
N LYS A 172 -10.84 -7.87 13.99
CA LYS A 172 -11.83 -8.22 12.95
C LYS A 172 -11.99 -9.74 12.82
N VAL A 173 -10.87 -10.48 12.86
CA VAL A 173 -10.90 -11.96 12.85
C VAL A 173 -11.64 -12.50 14.07
N ALA A 174 -11.34 -11.99 15.27
CA ALA A 174 -12.01 -12.40 16.50
C ALA A 174 -13.51 -12.09 16.48
N GLN A 175 -13.95 -11.01 15.86
CA GLN A 175 -15.36 -10.70 15.66
C GLN A 175 -16.05 -11.71 14.72
N ALA A 176 -15.34 -12.21 13.71
CA ALA A 176 -15.88 -13.14 12.73
C ALA A 176 -15.92 -14.60 13.25
N PHE A 177 -14.89 -15.02 13.99
CA PHE A 177 -14.70 -16.41 14.38
C PHE A 177 -14.77 -16.65 15.91
N GLY A 178 -14.87 -15.61 16.72
CA GLY A 178 -14.86 -15.70 18.19
C GLY A 178 -13.45 -15.74 18.80
N HIS A 179 -12.40 -15.92 18.00
CA HIS A 179 -10.97 -15.93 18.38
C HIS A 179 -10.10 -15.47 17.22
N SER A 180 -8.83 -15.17 17.51
CA SER A 180 -7.86 -14.69 16.50
C SER A 180 -6.54 -15.46 16.57
N ASP A 181 -6.63 -16.79 16.65
CA ASP A 181 -5.45 -17.65 16.55
C ASP A 181 -5.01 -17.84 15.09
N ARG A 182 -3.96 -18.64 14.88
CA ARG A 182 -3.40 -18.88 13.54
C ARG A 182 -4.42 -19.44 12.56
N GLU A 183 -5.24 -20.38 13.01
CA GLU A 183 -6.22 -21.07 12.18
C GLU A 183 -7.34 -20.12 11.74
N ALA A 184 -7.84 -19.30 12.65
CA ALA A 184 -8.84 -18.28 12.36
C ALA A 184 -8.29 -17.20 11.39
N ILE A 185 -7.04 -16.77 11.58
CA ILE A 185 -6.39 -15.82 10.66
C ILE A 185 -6.26 -16.44 9.26
N ASP A 186 -5.78 -17.69 9.14
CA ASP A 186 -5.65 -18.37 7.86
C ASP A 186 -6.99 -18.54 7.16
N ALA A 187 -8.02 -18.93 7.89
CA ALA A 187 -9.38 -19.05 7.38
C ALA A 187 -9.88 -17.68 6.86
N TYR A 188 -9.68 -16.62 7.64
CA TYR A 188 -10.09 -15.27 7.22
C TYR A 188 -9.36 -14.82 5.96
N LEU A 189 -8.03 -14.99 5.89
CA LEU A 189 -7.23 -14.62 4.73
C LEU A 189 -7.65 -15.42 3.48
N SER A 190 -7.97 -16.70 3.63
CA SER A 190 -8.38 -17.58 2.53
C SER A 190 -9.82 -17.30 2.09
N ASP A 191 -10.75 -17.21 3.02
CA ASP A 191 -12.18 -17.13 2.72
C ASP A 191 -12.61 -15.72 2.34
N VAL A 192 -12.08 -14.70 3.01
CA VAL A 192 -12.47 -13.32 2.76
C VAL A 192 -11.64 -12.71 1.65
N TYR A 193 -10.30 -12.88 1.66
CA TYR A 193 -9.45 -12.30 0.64
C TYR A 193 -9.23 -13.21 -0.57
N GLY A 194 -9.19 -14.54 -0.39
CA GLY A 194 -9.10 -15.51 -1.47
C GLY A 194 -10.37 -15.62 -2.30
N SER A 195 -11.55 -15.57 -1.68
CA SER A 195 -12.84 -15.63 -2.37
C SER A 195 -13.17 -14.33 -3.13
N PHE A 196 -12.70 -13.18 -2.66
CA PHE A 196 -12.82 -11.92 -3.40
C PHE A 196 -12.17 -11.99 -4.78
N ALA A 197 -11.09 -12.78 -4.91
CA ALA A 197 -10.40 -12.98 -6.17
C ALA A 197 -11.24 -13.76 -7.21
N ALA A 198 -12.14 -14.65 -6.79
CA ALA A 198 -12.86 -15.54 -7.71
C ALA A 198 -14.12 -14.92 -8.33
N TRP A 199 -14.72 -13.87 -7.74
CA TRP A 199 -16.07 -13.42 -8.08
C TRP A 199 -16.21 -12.00 -8.63
N ARG A 200 -15.14 -11.19 -8.68
CA ARG A 200 -15.25 -9.80 -9.13
C ARG A 200 -14.49 -9.56 -10.43
N CYS A 201 -15.10 -9.93 -11.54
CA CYS A 201 -14.97 -9.10 -12.73
C CYS A 201 -15.58 -7.73 -12.39
N HIS A 202 -14.73 -6.81 -11.94
CA HIS A 202 -15.17 -5.46 -11.63
C HIS A 202 -15.58 -4.76 -12.92
N LEU A 203 -16.62 -3.98 -12.82
CA LEU A 203 -16.97 -2.98 -13.81
C LEU A 203 -16.00 -1.80 -13.57
N HIS A 204 -14.73 -1.96 -13.98
CA HIS A 204 -13.65 -1.04 -13.66
C HIS A 204 -13.94 0.42 -14.03
N LEU A 205 -14.62 0.64 -15.16
CA LEU A 205 -15.00 1.99 -15.56
C LEU A 205 -16.04 2.60 -14.62
N PHE A 206 -16.94 1.79 -14.06
CA PHE A 206 -17.88 2.24 -13.04
C PHE A 206 -17.15 2.61 -11.74
N ASP A 207 -16.17 1.81 -11.31
CA ASP A 207 -15.36 2.10 -10.14
C ASP A 207 -14.53 3.38 -10.32
N VAL A 208 -13.98 3.61 -11.52
CA VAL A 208 -13.31 4.88 -11.88
C VAL A 208 -14.27 6.05 -11.75
N ALA A 209 -15.45 5.93 -12.33
CA ALA A 209 -16.45 7.01 -12.29
C ALA A 209 -16.93 7.30 -10.84
N ALA A 210 -17.16 6.25 -10.06
CA ALA A 210 -17.55 6.39 -8.65
C ALA A 210 -16.45 7.05 -7.81
N ARG A 211 -15.19 6.66 -8.00
CA ARG A 211 -14.05 7.28 -7.30
C ARG A 211 -13.85 8.74 -7.70
N MET A 212 -13.95 9.06 -8.98
CA MET A 212 -13.88 10.45 -9.46
C MET A 212 -15.01 11.30 -8.89
N ALA A 213 -16.24 10.78 -8.85
CA ALA A 213 -17.38 11.50 -8.26
C ALA A 213 -17.18 11.73 -6.76
N ARG A 214 -16.67 10.74 -6.04
CA ARG A 214 -16.35 10.85 -4.61
C ARG A 214 -15.25 11.87 -4.37
N PHE A 215 -14.14 11.81 -5.12
CA PHE A 215 -13.04 12.78 -5.03
C PHE A 215 -13.53 14.20 -5.28
N PHE A 216 -14.34 14.41 -6.34
CA PHE A 216 -14.92 15.70 -6.65
C PHE A 216 -15.78 16.22 -5.49
N TYR A 217 -16.61 15.37 -4.89
CA TYR A 217 -17.43 15.73 -3.75
C TYR A 217 -16.59 16.07 -2.52
N GLU A 218 -15.63 15.24 -2.15
CA GLU A 218 -14.77 15.43 -0.97
C GLU A 218 -13.93 16.71 -1.09
N TYR A 219 -13.31 16.94 -2.26
CA TYR A 219 -12.41 18.04 -2.48
C TYR A 219 -13.15 19.38 -2.69
N TYR A 220 -14.18 19.42 -3.54
CA TYR A 220 -14.82 20.67 -3.94
C TYR A 220 -16.07 21.00 -3.14
N VAL A 221 -16.76 20.04 -2.56
CA VAL A 221 -18.04 20.25 -1.85
C VAL A 221 -17.88 20.15 -0.34
N ALA A 222 -17.20 19.10 0.15
CA ALA A 222 -17.04 18.89 1.58
C ALA A 222 -15.82 19.62 2.17
N GLY A 223 -14.87 20.08 1.35
CA GLY A 223 -13.67 20.79 1.82
C GLY A 223 -12.80 19.94 2.75
N VAL A 224 -12.82 18.62 2.57
CA VAL A 224 -12.01 17.72 3.37
C VAL A 224 -10.55 17.94 2.97
N ASP A 225 -9.72 18.33 3.94
CA ASP A 225 -8.27 18.27 3.80
C ASP A 225 -7.84 16.80 3.97
N PRO A 226 -7.46 16.10 2.91
CA PRO A 226 -7.09 14.68 3.02
C PRO A 226 -5.79 14.46 3.82
N PHE A 227 -5.08 15.53 4.20
CA PHE A 227 -3.73 15.50 4.75
C PHE A 227 -3.57 16.34 6.02
N GLY A 228 -4.64 16.56 6.77
CA GLY A 228 -4.67 17.38 7.99
C GLY A 228 -3.77 16.85 9.12
N TYR A 229 -2.49 16.61 8.84
CA TYR A 229 -1.51 16.29 9.87
C TYR A 229 -1.35 17.50 10.82
N GLN A 230 -1.69 17.31 12.08
CA GLN A 230 -1.51 18.33 13.10
C GLN A 230 -0.24 18.03 13.91
N TYR A 231 0.82 18.72 13.55
CA TYR A 231 2.06 18.68 14.34
C TYR A 231 2.18 19.95 15.18
N THR A 232 2.59 19.77 16.44
CA THR A 232 2.99 20.90 17.29
C THR A 232 4.44 21.25 16.93
N PRO A 233 4.74 22.51 16.54
CA PRO A 233 6.10 22.91 16.22
C PRO A 233 7.07 22.67 17.37
N GLY A 234 8.21 22.05 17.08
CA GLY A 234 9.27 21.73 18.05
C GLY A 234 8.90 20.57 18.98
N GLY A 235 9.83 20.20 19.82
CA GLY A 235 9.68 19.19 20.87
C GLY A 235 10.54 17.94 20.70
N ASN A 236 10.96 17.63 19.49
CA ASN A 236 11.92 16.56 19.21
C ASN A 236 13.18 17.14 18.52
N ARG A 237 14.37 16.73 18.93
CA ARG A 237 15.63 17.24 18.36
C ARG A 237 16.38 16.13 17.64
N LEU A 238 16.60 16.33 16.35
CA LEU A 238 17.28 15.42 15.45
C LEU A 238 18.58 16.06 14.96
N LEU A 239 19.66 15.26 14.86
CA LEU A 239 20.90 15.72 14.26
C LEU A 239 20.94 15.34 12.78
N VAL A 240 21.21 16.32 11.91
CA VAL A 240 21.37 16.14 10.47
C VAL A 240 22.63 16.92 10.04
N GLY A 241 23.68 16.23 9.65
CA GLY A 241 24.99 16.84 9.48
C GLY A 241 25.52 17.36 10.81
N GLU A 242 25.86 18.65 10.85
CA GLU A 242 26.27 19.36 12.06
C GLU A 242 25.10 20.14 12.71
N ASP A 243 23.93 20.15 12.08
CA ASP A 243 22.79 20.95 12.50
C ASP A 243 21.83 20.15 13.38
N THR A 244 21.39 20.76 14.48
CA THR A 244 20.26 20.24 15.27
C THR A 244 18.95 20.80 14.70
N ILE A 245 18.10 19.90 14.23
CA ILE A 245 16.78 20.23 13.68
C ILE A 245 15.73 20.06 14.78
N ASP A 246 14.93 21.09 15.01
CA ASP A 246 13.74 21.02 15.84
C ASP A 246 12.59 20.40 15.04
N ALA A 247 12.45 19.09 15.14
CA ALA A 247 11.34 18.36 14.52
C ALA A 247 10.06 18.54 15.35
N PRO A 248 8.89 18.47 14.72
CA PRO A 248 7.62 18.59 15.45
C PRO A 248 7.37 17.40 16.36
N ALA A 249 6.34 17.50 17.18
CA ALA A 249 5.88 16.42 18.05
C ALA A 249 4.34 16.29 17.94
N PRO A 250 3.82 15.05 18.08
CA PRO A 250 4.52 13.79 18.23
C PRO A 250 5.04 13.23 16.89
N LEU A 251 6.08 12.39 16.93
CA LEU A 251 6.61 11.63 15.80
C LEU A 251 6.30 10.14 15.95
N ASP A 252 6.37 9.35 14.86
CA ASP A 252 6.21 7.91 14.96
C ASP A 252 7.40 7.26 15.65
N GLY A 253 7.09 6.34 16.56
CA GLY A 253 8.04 5.48 17.24
C GLY A 253 7.82 4.00 16.91
N PRO A 254 8.80 3.13 17.17
CA PRO A 254 8.72 1.70 16.85
C PRO A 254 7.84 0.93 17.84
N ALA A 255 6.52 1.13 17.77
CA ALA A 255 5.51 0.49 18.62
C ALA A 255 5.85 0.51 20.13
N VAL A 256 6.36 1.66 20.65
CA VAL A 256 6.86 1.79 22.03
C VAL A 256 5.74 1.61 23.07
N GLU A 257 4.51 1.99 22.71
CA GLU A 257 3.31 1.90 23.55
C GLU A 257 2.70 0.51 23.60
N VAL A 258 3.16 -0.43 22.77
CA VAL A 258 2.54 -1.75 22.60
C VAL A 258 3.17 -2.76 23.55
N SER A 259 2.35 -3.56 24.23
CA SER A 259 2.82 -4.63 25.10
C SER A 259 3.47 -5.77 24.32
N ASP A 260 4.38 -6.53 24.96
CA ASP A 260 5.03 -7.70 24.34
C ASP A 260 3.99 -8.74 23.84
N ALA A 261 2.87 -8.90 24.54
CA ALA A 261 1.78 -9.79 24.14
C ALA A 261 1.07 -9.29 22.87
N ASP A 262 0.83 -7.99 22.78
CA ASP A 262 0.24 -7.36 21.59
C ASP A 262 1.21 -7.36 20.42
N ILE A 263 2.51 -7.11 20.65
CA ILE A 263 3.54 -7.28 19.62
C ILE A 263 3.50 -8.71 19.06
N ALA A 264 3.45 -9.72 19.92
CA ALA A 264 3.37 -11.11 19.49
C ALA A 264 2.08 -11.40 18.68
N ALA A 265 0.94 -10.84 19.07
CA ALA A 265 -0.32 -10.98 18.35
C ALA A 265 -0.29 -10.26 16.97
N GLY A 266 0.25 -9.04 16.90
CA GLY A 266 0.43 -8.32 15.63
C GLY A 266 1.41 -9.05 14.69
N MET A 267 2.51 -9.56 15.24
CA MET A 267 3.47 -10.37 14.49
C MET A 267 2.91 -11.71 14.00
N MET A 268 1.93 -12.29 14.69
CA MET A 268 1.23 -13.48 14.20
C MET A 268 0.46 -13.18 12.92
N VAL A 269 -0.19 -12.04 12.81
CA VAL A 269 -0.88 -11.62 11.57
C VAL A 269 0.13 -11.43 10.43
N PHE A 270 1.27 -10.77 10.68
CA PHE A 270 2.34 -10.64 9.70
C PHE A 270 2.87 -12.01 9.24
N ASP A 271 3.17 -12.91 10.17
CA ASP A 271 3.65 -14.28 9.89
C ASP A 271 2.67 -15.05 8.99
N ARG A 272 1.36 -14.97 9.27
CA ARG A 272 0.33 -15.64 8.46
C ARG A 272 0.15 -14.99 7.08
N SER A 273 0.23 -13.67 7.02
CA SER A 273 0.21 -12.92 5.75
C SER A 273 1.38 -13.30 4.84
N LEU A 274 2.58 -13.44 5.42
CA LEU A 274 3.77 -13.86 4.69
C LEU A 274 3.69 -15.35 4.25
N ALA A 275 3.11 -16.22 5.09
CA ALA A 275 2.81 -17.60 4.73
C ALA A 275 1.87 -17.69 3.53
N TRP A 276 0.79 -16.91 3.54
CA TRP A 276 -0.14 -16.82 2.41
C TRP A 276 0.55 -16.32 1.15
N LEU A 277 1.34 -15.26 1.26
CA LEU A 277 2.09 -14.68 0.13
C LEU A 277 3.05 -15.71 -0.49
N ARG A 278 3.78 -16.47 0.34
CA ARG A 278 4.66 -17.54 -0.12
C ARG A 278 3.88 -18.67 -0.80
N ALA A 279 2.73 -19.07 -0.25
CA ALA A 279 1.88 -20.10 -0.85
C ALA A 279 1.31 -19.65 -2.21
N ARG A 280 0.96 -18.36 -2.34
CA ARG A 280 0.45 -17.77 -3.60
C ARG A 280 1.54 -17.63 -4.67
N PHE A 281 2.77 -17.36 -4.26
CA PHE A 281 3.91 -17.12 -5.14
C PHE A 281 5.09 -18.06 -4.78
N PRO A 282 4.95 -19.39 -4.97
CA PRO A 282 5.91 -20.36 -4.44
C PRO A 282 7.30 -20.23 -5.04
N ASN A 283 7.41 -19.79 -6.30
CA ASN A 283 8.67 -19.70 -7.05
C ASN A 283 9.19 -18.25 -7.19
N VAL A 284 8.45 -17.26 -6.70
CA VAL A 284 8.83 -15.85 -6.79
C VAL A 284 9.76 -15.51 -5.62
N PRO A 285 10.93 -14.91 -5.85
CA PRO A 285 11.77 -14.38 -4.78
C PRO A 285 11.02 -13.28 -4.04
N ILE A 286 10.81 -13.47 -2.72
CA ILE A 286 10.21 -12.49 -1.81
C ILE A 286 11.31 -11.96 -0.91
N THR A 287 11.42 -10.64 -0.78
CA THR A 287 12.28 -9.98 0.20
C THR A 287 11.41 -9.10 1.08
N VAL A 288 11.40 -9.36 2.38
CA VAL A 288 10.80 -8.47 3.36
C VAL A 288 11.72 -7.29 3.56
N VAL A 289 11.19 -6.09 3.40
CA VAL A 289 11.90 -4.82 3.55
C VAL A 289 11.43 -4.18 4.85
N TYR A 290 12.32 -4.06 5.81
CA TYR A 290 12.03 -3.43 7.10
C TYR A 290 12.18 -1.92 6.98
N ILE A 291 11.09 -1.19 7.14
CA ILE A 291 11.04 0.28 7.07
C ILE A 291 11.02 0.84 8.49
N PRO A 292 12.04 1.60 8.89
CA PRO A 292 12.12 2.21 10.21
C PRO A 292 11.29 3.49 10.33
N THR A 293 10.90 3.82 11.57
CA THR A 293 10.32 5.12 11.89
C THR A 293 11.37 6.23 11.88
N ILE A 294 10.90 7.47 11.84
CA ILE A 294 11.74 8.65 11.95
C ILE A 294 12.63 8.62 13.22
N LEU A 295 12.09 8.17 14.35
CA LEU A 295 12.86 8.08 15.62
C LEU A 295 13.92 6.99 15.61
N SER A 296 13.87 6.03 14.68
CA SER A 296 14.84 4.95 14.53
C SER A 296 15.94 5.26 13.51
N ILE A 297 15.77 6.31 12.71
CA ILE A 297 16.71 6.68 11.62
C ILE A 297 17.71 7.75 12.07
N TYR A 298 17.23 8.84 12.70
CA TYR A 298 18.08 9.97 13.03
C TYR A 298 18.88 9.76 14.32
N HIS A 299 20.01 10.44 14.41
CA HIS A 299 20.71 10.57 15.67
C HIS A 299 19.92 11.51 16.61
N LEU A 300 19.49 10.96 17.74
CA LEU A 300 18.64 11.63 18.71
C LEU A 300 19.50 12.33 19.76
N THR A 301 19.40 13.66 19.89
CA THR A 301 20.25 14.47 20.77
C THR A 301 19.64 14.77 22.14
N GLY A 302 18.34 14.46 22.32
CA GLY A 302 17.63 14.67 23.60
C GLY A 302 17.59 13.41 24.49
N PRO A 303 17.21 13.53 25.74
CA PRO A 303 17.06 12.41 26.66
C PRO A 303 15.80 11.58 26.43
N ALA A 304 14.74 12.21 25.89
CA ALA A 304 13.44 11.58 25.59
C ALA A 304 12.77 12.29 24.43
N TYR A 305 11.89 11.57 23.74
CA TYR A 305 11.20 12.01 22.53
C TYR A 305 9.71 11.77 22.67
N ARG A 306 8.91 12.74 22.18
CA ARG A 306 7.47 12.64 22.18
C ARG A 306 7.03 11.87 20.94
N TYR A 307 6.43 10.70 21.15
CA TYR A 307 5.94 9.84 20.09
C TYR A 307 4.40 9.81 20.04
N ALA A 308 3.85 9.52 18.86
CA ALA A 308 2.42 9.35 18.64
C ALA A 308 1.98 7.95 19.13
N ILE A 309 0.85 7.90 19.84
CA ILE A 309 0.16 6.65 20.17
C ILE A 309 -0.87 6.38 19.06
N GLN A 310 -0.80 5.22 18.48
CA GLN A 310 -1.72 4.81 17.43
C GLN A 310 -3.10 4.37 18.00
N PRO A 311 -4.24 4.68 17.36
CA PRO A 311 -4.35 5.45 16.11
C PRO A 311 -4.14 6.96 16.34
N ARG A 312 -3.54 7.64 15.39
CA ARG A 312 -3.18 9.07 15.46
C ARG A 312 -4.36 10.03 15.55
N ASP A 313 -5.50 9.66 14.99
CA ASP A 313 -6.73 10.45 15.00
C ASP A 313 -7.25 10.75 16.42
N GLU A 314 -6.82 9.98 17.43
CA GLU A 314 -7.11 10.25 18.83
C GLU A 314 -6.21 11.34 19.45
N GLY A 315 -5.17 11.81 18.75
CA GLY A 315 -4.26 12.87 19.19
C GLY A 315 -3.44 12.55 20.44
N LYS A 316 -3.35 11.28 20.82
CA LYS A 316 -2.62 10.81 21.99
C LYS A 316 -1.12 10.74 21.73
N SER A 317 -0.31 11.00 22.73
CA SER A 317 1.14 10.93 22.66
C SER A 317 1.74 10.70 24.04
N ASP A 318 2.95 10.12 24.07
CA ASP A 318 3.71 9.91 25.29
C ASP A 318 5.21 10.10 25.01
N TRP A 319 6.05 9.91 26.02
CA TRP A 319 7.50 10.11 25.97
C TRP A 319 8.25 8.78 26.03
N ALA A 320 9.23 8.62 25.15
CA ALA A 320 10.14 7.48 25.15
C ALA A 320 11.60 7.95 25.21
N THR A 321 12.42 7.25 25.97
CA THR A 321 13.86 7.42 25.96
C THR A 321 14.47 6.80 24.69
N VAL A 322 15.66 7.27 24.30
CA VAL A 322 16.43 6.69 23.18
C VAL A 322 16.61 5.17 23.37
N ALA A 323 16.88 4.74 24.62
CA ALA A 323 17.05 3.32 24.92
C ALA A 323 15.78 2.49 24.68
N GLN A 324 14.60 3.03 24.97
CA GLN A 324 13.33 2.37 24.68
C GLN A 324 13.06 2.28 23.17
N ILE A 325 13.30 3.38 22.44
CA ILE A 325 13.16 3.44 20.99
C ILE A 325 14.07 2.39 20.32
N THR A 326 15.37 2.39 20.66
CA THR A 326 16.34 1.44 20.10
C THR A 326 15.96 0.00 20.41
N ARG A 327 15.63 -0.30 21.67
CA ARG A 327 15.24 -1.65 22.09
C ARG A 327 14.03 -2.17 21.30
N ASN A 328 13.01 -1.34 21.12
CA ASN A 328 11.78 -1.76 20.41
C ASN A 328 12.05 -1.92 18.90
N SER A 329 12.80 -1.01 18.29
CA SER A 329 13.20 -1.12 16.89
C SER A 329 14.01 -2.41 16.65
N ASP A 330 14.94 -2.77 17.53
CA ASP A 330 15.73 -3.99 17.44
C ASP A 330 14.88 -5.24 17.70
N LEU A 331 13.94 -5.20 18.64
CA LEU A 331 12.99 -6.27 18.88
C LEU A 331 12.15 -6.56 17.64
N LEU A 332 11.51 -5.54 17.07
CA LEU A 332 10.67 -5.66 15.88
C LEU A 332 11.47 -6.16 14.68
N CYS A 333 12.65 -5.58 14.42
CA CYS A 333 13.54 -6.05 13.35
C CYS A 333 13.85 -7.55 13.47
N ASN A 334 14.22 -8.02 14.65
CA ASN A 334 14.52 -9.44 14.88
C ASN A 334 13.31 -10.36 14.72
N LEU A 335 12.13 -9.91 15.12
CA LEU A 335 10.88 -10.65 14.94
C LEU A 335 10.50 -10.76 13.45
N VAL A 336 10.60 -9.66 12.70
CA VAL A 336 10.32 -9.62 11.26
C VAL A 336 11.32 -10.46 10.49
N ARG A 337 12.62 -10.36 10.80
CA ARG A 337 13.67 -11.19 10.23
C ARG A 337 13.41 -12.68 10.46
N SER A 338 13.02 -13.04 11.67
CA SER A 338 12.71 -14.43 12.04
C SER A 338 11.49 -14.96 11.28
N ALA A 339 10.45 -14.14 11.11
CA ALA A 339 9.28 -14.50 10.29
C ALA A 339 9.66 -14.68 8.83
N SER A 340 10.47 -13.78 8.27
CA SER A 340 10.99 -13.88 6.89
C SER A 340 11.71 -15.20 6.66
N SER A 341 12.62 -15.56 7.56
CA SER A 341 13.39 -16.81 7.48
C SER A 341 12.49 -18.06 7.52
N ARG A 342 11.44 -18.08 8.38
CA ARG A 342 10.50 -19.21 8.46
C ARG A 342 9.78 -19.47 7.14
N HIS A 343 9.50 -18.41 6.36
CA HIS A 343 8.79 -18.49 5.09
C HIS A 343 9.71 -18.43 3.86
N GLN A 344 11.02 -18.69 4.03
CA GLN A 344 12.00 -18.69 2.94
C GLN A 344 11.98 -17.37 2.14
N ALA A 345 11.74 -16.25 2.82
CA ALA A 345 11.88 -14.92 2.28
C ALA A 345 13.23 -14.32 2.67
N GLY A 346 13.82 -13.55 1.76
CA GLY A 346 14.92 -12.66 2.09
C GLY A 346 14.46 -11.61 3.12
N PHE A 347 15.42 -11.04 3.83
CA PHE A 347 15.17 -9.94 4.74
C PHE A 347 16.17 -8.82 4.51
N PHE A 348 15.68 -7.60 4.42
CA PHE A 348 16.50 -6.41 4.24
C PHE A 348 16.18 -5.37 5.32
N ASP A 349 17.14 -5.16 6.22
CA ASP A 349 17.09 -4.07 7.18
C ASP A 349 17.58 -2.77 6.52
N THR A 350 16.67 -1.83 6.30
CA THR A 350 17.01 -0.57 5.65
C THR A 350 17.59 0.47 6.62
N ARG A 351 17.53 0.23 7.94
CA ARG A 351 18.02 1.17 8.97
C ARG A 351 19.46 1.63 8.76
N PRO A 352 20.45 0.75 8.52
CA PRO A 352 21.82 1.22 8.36
C PRO A 352 21.99 2.21 7.21
N GLY A 353 21.45 1.90 6.03
CA GLY A 353 21.57 2.77 4.86
C GLY A 353 20.75 4.07 4.99
N LEU A 354 19.56 3.99 5.61
CA LEU A 354 18.76 5.20 5.86
C LEU A 354 19.38 6.08 6.96
N ARG A 355 20.02 5.51 7.99
CA ARG A 355 20.78 6.28 9.00
C ARG A 355 21.97 7.00 8.37
N GLU A 356 22.69 6.35 7.46
CA GLU A 356 23.77 6.98 6.71
C GLU A 356 23.27 8.17 5.86
N ALA A 357 22.15 7.99 5.17
CA ALA A 357 21.54 9.07 4.40
C ALA A 357 21.01 10.20 5.30
N ALA A 358 20.37 9.86 6.44
CA ALA A 358 19.82 10.81 7.41
C ALA A 358 20.90 11.62 8.14
N ALA A 359 22.09 11.07 8.30
CA ALA A 359 23.25 11.79 8.82
C ALA A 359 23.70 12.95 7.92
N MET A 360 23.32 12.96 6.65
CA MET A 360 23.73 13.98 5.69
C MET A 360 22.59 14.93 5.27
N ARG A 361 21.34 14.49 5.37
CA ARG A 361 20.17 15.22 4.86
C ARG A 361 18.88 14.78 5.51
N LEU A 362 17.88 15.68 5.46
CA LEU A 362 16.55 15.40 5.98
C LEU A 362 15.82 14.45 5.02
N LEU A 363 15.28 13.34 5.56
CA LEU A 363 14.55 12.32 4.81
C LEU A 363 13.03 12.39 5.01
N HIS A 364 12.55 13.29 5.90
CA HIS A 364 11.12 13.50 6.24
C HIS A 364 10.82 15.00 6.23
N GLY A 365 9.52 15.34 6.20
CA GLY A 365 9.07 16.73 6.30
C GLY A 365 9.39 17.59 5.06
N PRO A 366 8.98 18.85 5.10
CA PRO A 366 8.52 19.62 6.28
C PRO A 366 7.02 19.52 6.58
N ILE A 367 6.17 18.99 5.68
CA ILE A 367 4.70 18.93 5.86
C ILE A 367 4.33 17.62 6.54
N ASP A 368 4.76 16.50 5.98
CA ASP A 368 4.54 15.15 6.48
C ASP A 368 5.82 14.62 7.13
N TRP A 369 5.81 14.47 8.46
CA TRP A 369 6.93 13.95 9.23
C TRP A 369 6.80 12.46 9.54
N GLU A 370 5.73 11.83 9.08
CA GLU A 370 5.55 10.39 9.20
C GLU A 370 6.24 9.65 8.06
N HIS A 371 6.00 10.10 6.83
CA HIS A 371 6.51 9.47 5.63
C HIS A 371 7.78 10.14 5.09
N PHE A 372 8.46 9.42 4.21
CA PHE A 372 9.63 9.97 3.56
C PHE A 372 9.27 11.14 2.63
N ASN A 373 10.15 12.14 2.63
CA ASN A 373 10.17 13.14 1.58
C ASN A 373 10.87 12.60 0.31
N GLU A 374 11.06 13.46 -0.70
CA GLU A 374 11.77 13.09 -1.93
C GLU A 374 13.13 12.42 -1.67
N GLN A 375 13.92 12.97 -0.73
CA GLN A 375 15.26 12.46 -0.43
C GLN A 375 15.20 11.08 0.25
N GLY A 376 14.20 10.86 1.10
CA GLY A 376 13.98 9.58 1.77
C GLY A 376 13.60 8.47 0.78
N TYR A 377 12.66 8.75 -0.13
CA TYR A 377 12.29 7.77 -1.17
C TYR A 377 13.40 7.51 -2.18
N ARG A 378 14.21 8.51 -2.54
CA ARG A 378 15.41 8.30 -3.37
C ARG A 378 16.44 7.42 -2.66
N ALA A 379 16.67 7.63 -1.36
CA ALA A 379 17.55 6.79 -0.57
C ALA A 379 17.04 5.35 -0.51
N LEU A 380 15.76 5.14 -0.15
CA LEU A 380 15.14 3.82 -0.12
C LEU A 380 15.20 3.12 -1.49
N GLY A 381 14.83 3.82 -2.56
CA GLY A 381 14.88 3.27 -3.92
C GLY A 381 16.28 2.84 -4.35
N GLY A 382 17.31 3.63 -4.02
CA GLY A 382 18.72 3.28 -4.25
C GLY A 382 19.13 2.01 -3.51
N LEU A 383 18.82 1.93 -2.21
CA LEU A 383 19.09 0.75 -1.39
C LEU A 383 18.40 -0.51 -1.93
N LEU A 384 17.19 -0.38 -2.45
CA LEU A 384 16.43 -1.51 -3.04
C LEU A 384 16.96 -1.90 -4.42
N ALA A 385 17.41 -0.95 -5.23
CA ALA A 385 18.04 -1.23 -6.52
C ALA A 385 19.30 -2.09 -6.35
N ASP A 386 20.13 -1.80 -5.36
CA ASP A 386 21.34 -2.58 -5.02
C ASP A 386 21.01 -4.00 -4.52
N ARG A 387 19.74 -4.24 -4.16
CA ARG A 387 19.26 -5.54 -3.67
C ARG A 387 18.53 -6.38 -4.72
N MET A 388 18.39 -5.86 -5.92
CA MET A 388 17.62 -6.55 -6.98
C MET A 388 18.09 -7.97 -7.27
N ASP A 389 19.41 -8.24 -7.17
CA ASP A 389 19.99 -9.54 -7.53
C ASP A 389 20.23 -10.45 -6.32
N HIS A 390 19.99 -10.00 -5.10
CA HIS A 390 20.39 -10.69 -3.88
C HIS A 390 19.22 -10.93 -2.92
N ALA A 391 18.65 -12.13 -2.92
CA ALA A 391 17.74 -12.59 -1.88
C ALA A 391 18.56 -13.16 -0.70
N ARG A 392 19.05 -12.30 0.20
CA ARG A 392 19.74 -12.71 1.43
C ARG A 392 18.98 -12.22 2.66
N VAL A 393 19.28 -12.82 3.80
CA VAL A 393 18.77 -12.39 5.10
C VAL A 393 19.87 -11.58 5.78
N ASP A 394 19.64 -10.28 5.93
CA ASP A 394 20.56 -9.40 6.65
C ASP A 394 20.44 -9.56 8.17
N PRO A 395 21.48 -9.29 8.94
CA PRO A 395 21.36 -9.06 10.37
C PRO A 395 20.60 -7.77 10.64
N CYS A 396 20.00 -7.64 11.83
CA CYS A 396 19.52 -6.36 12.35
C CYS A 396 20.69 -5.52 12.84
N GLY A 397 20.78 -4.24 12.38
CA GLY A 397 21.89 -3.32 12.68
C GLY A 397 21.48 -1.98 13.26
#